data_7dfd7b3aa92cb4420bd7dc4f32bdcf18
#
_entry.id   7dfd7b3aa92cb4420bd7dc4f32bdcf18
#
_cell.length_a   1.000
_cell.length_b   1.000
_cell.length_c   1.000
_cell.angle_alpha   90.00
_cell.angle_beta   90.00
_cell.angle_gamma   90.00
#
_symmetry.space_group_name_H-M   'P 1'
#
loop_
_entity.id
_entity.type
_entity.pdbx_description
1 polymer ?
#
loop_
_entity_poly.entity_id
_entity_poly.type
_entity_poly.pdbx_seq_one_letter_code
_entity_poly.pdbx_strand_id
1 'polypeptide(L)'
;VSFLKDKTERNRLHGAFPHWLNGETGKTIAFSPKDNGADIVETSFLIEGLLIARAYFMGNGAEEQLRRDITGIWNDVDWNWFTKGENDGLYWHWSPDYGFDMNMKIQGFNECMVTYVLAVSSPTHPITRRAYNYWTSGEGYTDRVYNGYPIQASMFYTGPLFFVHYSFIGLDPKQMSDDYVTRGYWVRNVTQTLINRAYCLETAPKENRYSQVYWGLTASDIQGGYTASAPDNDHATVAPTAALSSMPYTPQYSMQVLWNIYNNYRNKMWGLYGPYDAFSLRYDWFANSYLAIDQLPI
;
A
#
# COMPACT_ATOMS: atom_id res chain seq x y z
N VAL A 1 3.55 16.71 -13.07
CA VAL A 1 4.04 15.74 -14.07
C VAL A 1 5.33 16.22 -14.72
N SER A 2 5.42 17.47 -15.22
CA SER A 2 6.64 18.02 -15.84
C SER A 2 7.87 17.87 -14.93
N PHE A 3 7.73 18.18 -13.63
CA PHE A 3 8.80 17.98 -12.65
C PHE A 3 9.25 16.51 -12.58
N LEU A 4 8.32 15.57 -12.51
CA LEU A 4 8.63 14.13 -12.46
C LEU A 4 9.34 13.65 -13.73
N LYS A 5 8.96 14.20 -14.88
CA LYS A 5 9.54 13.85 -16.18
C LYS A 5 10.95 14.44 -16.36
N ASP A 6 11.13 15.72 -16.03
CA ASP A 6 12.27 16.51 -16.49
C ASP A 6 13.34 16.74 -15.40
N LYS A 7 12.98 16.64 -14.11
CA LYS A 7 13.86 16.98 -12.99
C LYS A 7 14.35 15.78 -12.19
N THR A 8 13.67 14.63 -12.27
CA THR A 8 14.03 13.47 -11.46
C THR A 8 15.14 12.63 -12.11
N GLU A 9 15.85 11.88 -11.30
CA GLU A 9 16.96 11.02 -11.73
C GLU A 9 16.51 9.66 -12.30
N ARG A 10 15.23 9.48 -12.59
CA ARG A 10 14.63 8.21 -13.02
C ARG A 10 15.33 7.58 -14.26
N ASN A 11 15.91 8.37 -15.15
CA ASN A 11 16.60 7.85 -16.33
C ASN A 11 17.78 6.93 -15.97
N ARG A 12 18.48 7.22 -14.87
CA ARG A 12 19.56 6.36 -14.36
C ARG A 12 19.05 5.24 -13.45
N LEU A 13 17.77 5.22 -13.15
CA LEU A 13 17.08 4.26 -12.29
C LEU A 13 16.16 3.33 -13.08
N HIS A 14 16.44 3.06 -14.35
CA HIS A 14 15.62 2.23 -15.22
C HIS A 14 14.17 2.70 -15.35
N GLY A 15 13.97 4.02 -15.39
CA GLY A 15 12.67 4.66 -15.46
C GLY A 15 11.87 4.67 -14.16
N ALA A 16 12.33 3.96 -13.14
CA ALA A 16 11.72 3.95 -11.82
C ALA A 16 12.05 5.21 -11.01
N PHE A 17 11.42 5.35 -9.86
CA PHE A 17 11.63 6.44 -8.92
C PHE A 17 12.25 5.89 -7.63
N PRO A 18 12.94 6.75 -6.84
CA PRO A 18 13.42 6.34 -5.53
C PRO A 18 12.26 6.29 -4.52
N HIS A 19 12.49 5.62 -3.40
CA HIS A 19 11.58 5.60 -2.26
C HIS A 19 11.21 7.03 -1.83
N TRP A 20 12.23 7.89 -1.66
CA TRP A 20 12.06 9.31 -1.38
C TRP A 20 12.75 10.20 -2.42
N LEU A 21 12.08 11.29 -2.71
CA LEU A 21 12.46 12.26 -3.71
C LEU A 21 12.49 13.67 -3.10
N ASN A 22 13.55 14.42 -3.34
CA ASN A 22 13.58 15.84 -3.00
C ASN A 22 12.67 16.62 -3.93
N GLY A 23 11.60 17.22 -3.39
CA GLY A 23 10.56 17.90 -4.16
C GLY A 23 11.00 19.19 -4.87
N GLU A 24 12.16 19.74 -4.54
CA GLU A 24 12.71 20.95 -5.18
C GLU A 24 13.71 20.58 -6.27
N THR A 25 14.60 19.63 -5.99
CA THR A 25 15.73 19.32 -6.85
C THR A 25 15.53 18.12 -7.75
N GLY A 26 14.58 17.22 -7.44
CA GLY A 26 14.36 15.96 -8.14
C GLY A 26 15.39 14.88 -7.81
N LYS A 27 16.29 15.12 -6.84
CA LYS A 27 17.32 14.17 -6.46
C LYS A 27 16.77 13.09 -5.51
N THR A 28 17.35 11.91 -5.61
CA THR A 28 17.11 10.81 -4.69
C THR A 28 17.47 11.19 -3.26
N ILE A 29 16.60 10.90 -2.30
CA ILE A 29 16.90 10.87 -0.86
C ILE A 29 16.94 9.41 -0.47
N ALA A 30 18.06 8.94 0.04
CA ALA A 30 18.21 7.54 0.45
C ALA A 30 17.30 7.23 1.64
N PHE A 31 16.47 6.18 1.52
CA PHE A 31 15.69 5.65 2.63
C PHE A 31 16.57 4.86 3.61
N SER A 32 17.55 4.13 3.05
CA SER A 32 18.60 3.45 3.79
C SER A 32 19.90 3.42 2.96
N PRO A 33 21.04 2.99 3.51
CA PRO A 33 22.32 2.97 2.77
C PRO A 33 22.28 2.21 1.45
N LYS A 34 21.48 1.15 1.34
CA LYS A 34 21.34 0.35 0.11
C LYS A 34 20.05 0.63 -0.66
N ASP A 35 19.12 1.37 -0.06
CA ASP A 35 17.90 1.90 -0.68
C ASP A 35 18.12 3.38 -1.00
N ASN A 36 19.05 3.62 -1.93
CA ASN A 36 19.46 4.94 -2.41
C ASN A 36 19.27 5.09 -3.92
N GLY A 37 18.43 4.25 -4.50
CA GLY A 37 18.18 4.20 -5.93
C GLY A 37 16.71 3.96 -6.24
N ALA A 38 16.44 3.02 -7.12
CA ALA A 38 15.11 2.68 -7.57
C ALA A 38 14.35 1.83 -6.55
N ASP A 39 13.10 2.21 -6.30
CA ASP A 39 12.10 1.43 -5.58
C ASP A 39 10.91 1.17 -6.50
N ILE A 40 10.71 -0.09 -6.92
CA ILE A 40 9.68 -0.43 -7.91
C ILE A 40 8.29 -0.43 -7.32
N VAL A 41 8.15 -0.60 -6.02
CA VAL A 41 6.86 -0.59 -5.31
C VAL A 41 6.36 0.83 -5.16
N GLU A 42 7.19 1.75 -4.65
CA GLU A 42 6.85 3.18 -4.57
C GLU A 42 6.63 3.78 -5.96
N THR A 43 7.41 3.34 -6.96
CA THR A 43 7.15 3.66 -8.37
C THR A 43 5.77 3.22 -8.80
N SER A 44 5.31 2.02 -8.40
CA SER A 44 3.99 1.52 -8.80
C SER A 44 2.85 2.35 -8.23
N PHE A 45 2.92 2.81 -7.00
CA PHE A 45 1.91 3.71 -6.41
C PHE A 45 1.89 5.06 -7.13
N LEU A 46 3.04 5.61 -7.48
CA LEU A 46 3.11 6.82 -8.29
C LEU A 46 2.47 6.63 -9.67
N ILE A 47 2.79 5.52 -10.37
CA ILE A 47 2.23 5.21 -11.69
C ILE A 47 0.72 4.97 -11.59
N GLU A 48 0.23 4.27 -10.57
CA GLU A 48 -1.20 4.08 -10.32
C GLU A 48 -1.92 5.45 -10.23
N GLY A 49 -1.44 6.35 -9.38
CA GLY A 49 -1.99 7.69 -9.24
C GLY A 49 -1.92 8.51 -10.53
N LEU A 50 -0.83 8.41 -11.28
CA LEU A 50 -0.70 9.07 -12.58
C LEU A 50 -1.68 8.50 -13.62
N LEU A 51 -1.91 7.20 -13.65
CA LEU A 51 -2.89 6.58 -14.56
C LEU A 51 -4.33 6.95 -14.21
N ILE A 52 -4.66 7.09 -12.91
CA ILE A 52 -5.95 7.63 -12.45
C ILE A 52 -6.11 9.07 -12.96
N ALA A 53 -5.10 9.92 -12.77
CA ALA A 53 -5.11 11.29 -13.28
C ALA A 53 -5.25 11.34 -14.81
N ARG A 54 -4.56 10.44 -15.53
CA ARG A 54 -4.69 10.31 -16.99
C ARG A 54 -6.11 9.96 -17.42
N ALA A 55 -6.80 9.13 -16.66
CA ALA A 55 -8.18 8.75 -16.96
C ALA A 55 -9.18 9.87 -16.62
N TYR A 56 -8.87 10.68 -15.62
CA TYR A 56 -9.74 11.78 -15.18
C TYR A 56 -9.68 12.99 -16.11
N PHE A 57 -8.48 13.44 -16.49
CA PHE A 57 -8.27 14.62 -17.34
C PHE A 57 -8.42 14.26 -18.83
N MET A 58 -9.61 14.45 -19.40
CA MET A 58 -9.98 14.02 -20.75
C MET A 58 -10.07 15.17 -21.78
N GLY A 59 -9.83 16.41 -21.38
CA GLY A 59 -9.87 17.59 -22.26
C GLY A 59 -8.72 17.65 -23.28
N ASN A 60 -8.78 18.66 -24.13
CA ASN A 60 -7.77 18.93 -25.17
C ASN A 60 -6.65 19.84 -24.65
N GLY A 61 -5.62 20.06 -25.47
CA GLY A 61 -4.52 20.98 -25.18
C GLY A 61 -3.67 20.55 -23.98
N ALA A 62 -3.72 21.29 -22.87
CA ALA A 62 -2.89 21.02 -21.70
C ALA A 62 -3.18 19.63 -21.08
N GLU A 63 -4.43 19.21 -21.03
CA GLU A 63 -4.80 17.89 -20.50
C GLU A 63 -4.38 16.77 -21.45
N GLU A 64 -4.44 16.99 -22.76
CA GLU A 64 -3.91 16.04 -23.73
C GLU A 64 -2.39 15.89 -23.59
N GLN A 65 -1.66 17.00 -23.38
CA GLN A 65 -0.22 16.95 -23.10
C GLN A 65 0.08 16.21 -21.79
N LEU A 66 -0.70 16.46 -20.74
CA LEU A 66 -0.62 15.75 -19.47
C LEU A 66 -0.73 14.23 -19.67
N ARG A 67 -1.73 13.76 -20.45
CA ARG A 67 -1.90 12.34 -20.73
C ARG A 67 -0.71 11.73 -21.50
N ARG A 68 -0.15 12.49 -22.47
CA ARG A 68 1.07 12.05 -23.17
C ARG A 68 2.25 11.92 -22.24
N ASP A 69 2.45 12.89 -21.37
CA ASP A 69 3.58 12.87 -20.42
C ASP A 69 3.44 11.75 -19.41
N ILE A 70 2.24 11.50 -18.87
CA ILE A 70 1.97 10.35 -17.99
C ILE A 70 2.25 9.03 -18.71
N THR A 71 1.77 8.89 -19.94
CA THR A 71 2.01 7.68 -20.75
C THR A 71 3.51 7.46 -20.98
N GLY A 72 4.27 8.53 -21.25
CA GLY A 72 5.72 8.46 -21.38
C GLY A 72 6.41 7.98 -20.10
N ILE A 73 6.04 8.55 -18.94
CA ILE A 73 6.58 8.14 -17.64
C ILE A 73 6.32 6.65 -17.39
N TRP A 74 5.09 6.17 -17.63
CA TRP A 74 4.75 4.75 -17.45
C TRP A 74 5.53 3.84 -18.40
N ASN A 75 5.63 4.22 -19.69
CA ASN A 75 6.34 3.44 -20.68
C ASN A 75 7.85 3.31 -20.43
N ASP A 76 8.43 4.30 -19.77
CA ASP A 76 9.87 4.32 -19.49
C ASP A 76 10.28 3.42 -18.32
N VAL A 77 9.34 2.96 -17.49
CA VAL A 77 9.66 2.05 -16.37
C VAL A 77 10.02 0.68 -16.91
N ASP A 78 11.26 0.27 -16.71
CA ASP A 78 11.75 -1.07 -17.11
C ASP A 78 11.42 -2.11 -16.03
N TRP A 79 10.17 -2.52 -15.96
CA TRP A 79 9.70 -3.53 -15.01
C TRP A 79 10.48 -4.84 -15.12
N ASN A 80 10.85 -5.23 -16.33
CA ASN A 80 11.59 -6.47 -16.55
C ASN A 80 13.00 -6.44 -15.95
N TRP A 81 13.62 -5.27 -15.84
CA TRP A 81 14.91 -5.11 -15.16
C TRP A 81 14.86 -5.64 -13.71
N PHE A 82 13.75 -5.38 -13.02
CA PHE A 82 13.55 -5.77 -11.64
C PHE A 82 13.31 -7.27 -11.43
N THR A 83 13.24 -8.05 -12.50
CA THR A 83 13.31 -9.53 -12.42
C THR A 83 14.76 -10.04 -12.32
N LYS A 84 15.75 -9.17 -12.48
CA LYS A 84 17.18 -9.52 -12.49
C LYS A 84 17.53 -10.55 -13.57
N GLY A 85 16.69 -10.67 -14.61
CA GLY A 85 16.84 -11.68 -15.68
C GLY A 85 16.40 -13.10 -15.28
N GLU A 86 15.92 -13.30 -14.06
CA GLU A 86 15.48 -14.61 -13.55
C GLU A 86 14.07 -15.00 -14.03
N ASN A 87 13.25 -14.01 -14.41
CA ASN A 87 11.85 -14.18 -14.84
C ASN A 87 10.95 -14.92 -13.83
N ASP A 88 11.23 -14.78 -12.54
CA ASP A 88 10.50 -15.49 -11.47
C ASP A 88 10.20 -14.60 -10.26
N GLY A 89 9.82 -13.36 -10.49
CA GLY A 89 9.42 -12.37 -9.49
C GLY A 89 10.16 -11.06 -9.65
N LEU A 90 9.71 -10.05 -8.92
CA LEU A 90 10.30 -8.72 -8.91
C LEU A 90 11.13 -8.53 -7.65
N TYR A 91 12.29 -7.91 -7.80
CA TYR A 91 13.07 -7.39 -6.68
C TYR A 91 12.62 -5.98 -6.35
N TRP A 92 12.46 -5.67 -5.07
CA TRP A 92 11.90 -4.40 -4.60
C TRP A 92 12.79 -3.22 -4.93
N HIS A 93 14.11 -3.36 -4.68
CA HIS A 93 15.07 -2.27 -4.75
C HIS A 93 16.21 -2.55 -5.73
N TRP A 94 16.66 -1.51 -6.41
CA TRP A 94 17.90 -1.52 -7.16
C TRP A 94 18.68 -0.22 -6.88
N SER A 95 19.95 -0.35 -6.56
CA SER A 95 20.85 0.77 -6.27
C SER A 95 21.87 0.95 -7.39
N PRO A 96 22.14 2.19 -7.86
CA PRO A 96 23.23 2.43 -8.80
C PRO A 96 24.62 2.14 -8.19
N ASP A 97 24.74 2.12 -6.85
CA ASP A 97 26.01 1.88 -6.14
C ASP A 97 26.14 0.42 -5.69
N TYR A 98 25.03 -0.25 -5.35
CA TYR A 98 25.04 -1.59 -4.75
C TYR A 98 24.26 -2.63 -5.56
N GLY A 99 23.69 -2.25 -6.72
CA GLY A 99 22.89 -3.17 -7.53
C GLY A 99 21.69 -3.73 -6.76
N PHE A 100 21.47 -5.03 -6.83
CA PHE A 100 20.40 -5.74 -6.11
C PHE A 100 20.83 -6.28 -4.73
N ASP A 101 21.75 -5.64 -4.04
CA ASP A 101 22.34 -6.12 -2.78
C ASP A 101 21.33 -6.29 -1.63
N MET A 102 20.23 -5.54 -1.63
CA MET A 102 19.16 -5.76 -0.68
C MET A 102 18.48 -7.11 -0.88
N ASN A 103 18.52 -7.65 -2.09
CA ASN A 103 18.06 -8.98 -2.49
C ASN A 103 16.64 -9.33 -1.99
N MET A 104 15.78 -8.31 -1.88
CA MET A 104 14.41 -8.43 -1.39
C MET A 104 13.47 -8.73 -2.55
N LYS A 105 13.16 -10.00 -2.74
CA LYS A 105 12.21 -10.45 -3.76
C LYS A 105 10.77 -10.37 -3.23
N ILE A 106 9.88 -9.81 -4.02
CA ILE A 106 8.48 -9.59 -3.63
C ILE A 106 7.71 -10.90 -3.82
N GLN A 107 7.12 -11.42 -2.74
CA GLN A 107 6.37 -12.67 -2.74
C GLN A 107 5.26 -12.66 -1.69
N GLY A 108 4.15 -13.31 -2.01
CA GLY A 108 2.99 -13.41 -1.13
C GLY A 108 2.10 -12.17 -1.18
N PHE A 109 0.86 -12.30 -0.67
CA PHE A 109 -0.08 -11.19 -0.71
C PHE A 109 0.34 -10.07 0.25
N ASN A 110 0.56 -8.91 -0.33
CA ASN A 110 0.90 -7.66 0.33
C ASN A 110 0.41 -6.48 -0.54
N GLU A 111 0.90 -5.28 -0.28
CA GLU A 111 0.59 -4.05 -1.02
C GLU A 111 0.98 -4.07 -2.50
N CYS A 112 1.85 -4.99 -2.91
CA CYS A 112 2.44 -5.02 -4.24
C CYS A 112 1.54 -5.62 -5.34
N MET A 113 0.22 -5.80 -5.10
CA MET A 113 -0.71 -6.23 -6.15
C MET A 113 -0.61 -5.33 -7.38
N VAL A 114 -0.69 -4.01 -7.18
CA VAL A 114 -0.62 -3.04 -8.27
C VAL A 114 0.73 -3.06 -8.97
N THR A 115 1.81 -3.32 -8.24
CA THR A 115 3.16 -3.46 -8.81
C THR A 115 3.20 -4.57 -9.87
N TYR A 116 2.69 -5.74 -9.52
CA TYR A 116 2.63 -6.87 -10.45
C TYR A 116 1.63 -6.67 -11.60
N VAL A 117 0.47 -6.04 -11.34
CA VAL A 117 -0.51 -5.71 -12.38
C VAL A 117 0.09 -4.73 -13.39
N LEU A 118 0.74 -3.67 -12.94
CA LEU A 118 1.42 -2.70 -13.82
C LEU A 118 2.57 -3.36 -14.60
N ALA A 119 3.37 -4.17 -13.92
CA ALA A 119 4.49 -4.86 -14.55
C ALA A 119 4.04 -5.84 -15.65
N VAL A 120 2.98 -6.63 -15.43
CA VAL A 120 2.44 -7.53 -16.46
C VAL A 120 1.80 -6.75 -17.60
N SER A 121 1.14 -5.62 -17.32
CA SER A 121 0.42 -4.81 -18.31
C SER A 121 1.28 -3.75 -18.98
N SER A 122 2.57 -3.65 -18.66
CA SER A 122 3.48 -2.67 -19.26
C SER A 122 3.50 -2.83 -20.78
N PRO A 123 3.30 -1.75 -21.56
CA PRO A 123 3.31 -1.82 -23.02
C PRO A 123 4.70 -1.96 -23.61
N THR A 124 5.75 -1.68 -22.84
CA THR A 124 7.14 -1.59 -23.32
C THR A 124 8.07 -2.64 -22.68
N HIS A 125 7.96 -2.86 -21.39
CA HIS A 125 8.85 -3.71 -20.60
C HIS A 125 8.06 -4.69 -19.70
N PRO A 126 7.11 -5.49 -20.25
CA PRO A 126 6.28 -6.36 -19.42
C PRO A 126 7.09 -7.51 -18.82
N ILE A 127 6.70 -7.93 -17.64
CA ILE A 127 7.15 -9.18 -17.03
C ILE A 127 6.32 -10.36 -17.55
N THR A 128 6.84 -11.57 -17.34
CA THR A 128 6.17 -12.80 -17.78
C THR A 128 5.10 -13.27 -16.79
N ARG A 129 4.17 -14.10 -17.23
CA ARG A 129 3.22 -14.81 -16.35
C ARG A 129 3.96 -15.64 -15.29
N ARG A 130 5.14 -16.16 -15.58
CA ARG A 130 5.95 -16.90 -14.62
C ARG A 130 6.37 -16.01 -13.42
N ALA A 131 6.74 -14.75 -13.68
CA ALA A 131 7.07 -13.81 -12.61
C ALA A 131 5.85 -13.51 -11.73
N TYR A 132 4.66 -13.32 -12.32
CA TYR A 132 3.41 -13.17 -11.57
C TYR A 132 3.12 -14.42 -10.72
N ASN A 133 3.27 -15.61 -11.28
CA ASN A 133 3.05 -16.86 -10.55
C ASN A 133 4.02 -17.03 -9.37
N TYR A 134 5.22 -16.46 -9.44
CA TYR A 134 6.13 -16.43 -8.30
C TYR A 134 5.57 -15.58 -7.16
N TRP A 135 5.02 -14.39 -7.47
CA TRP A 135 4.41 -13.54 -6.45
C TRP A 135 3.23 -14.21 -5.76
N THR A 136 2.39 -14.91 -6.50
CA THR A 136 1.22 -15.62 -5.96
C THR A 136 1.59 -16.95 -5.25
N SER A 137 2.86 -17.31 -5.20
CA SER A 137 3.36 -18.42 -4.41
C SER A 137 3.76 -17.97 -2.98
N GLY A 138 4.08 -18.92 -2.11
CA GLY A 138 4.55 -18.62 -0.77
C GLY A 138 3.45 -18.46 0.28
N GLU A 139 3.86 -18.08 1.47
CA GLU A 139 3.00 -18.12 2.67
C GLU A 139 1.81 -17.17 2.62
N GLY A 140 1.93 -16.04 1.92
CA GLY A 140 0.85 -15.06 1.78
C GLY A 140 -0.41 -15.58 1.07
N TYR A 141 -0.33 -16.77 0.44
CA TYR A 141 -1.43 -17.42 -0.27
C TYR A 141 -1.78 -18.81 0.31
N THR A 142 -1.30 -19.14 1.50
CA THR A 142 -1.61 -20.41 2.17
C THR A 142 -2.97 -20.36 2.85
N ASP A 143 -3.75 -21.43 2.76
CA ASP A 143 -5.04 -21.53 3.44
C ASP A 143 -4.87 -21.51 4.96
N ARG A 144 -5.54 -20.58 5.62
CA ARG A 144 -5.52 -20.34 7.07
C ARG A 144 -6.93 -20.03 7.58
N VAL A 145 -7.09 -20.11 8.90
CA VAL A 145 -8.29 -19.64 9.60
C VAL A 145 -7.85 -18.78 10.78
N TYR A 146 -8.30 -17.54 10.79
CA TYR A 146 -8.06 -16.59 11.89
C TYR A 146 -9.39 -16.08 12.43
N ASN A 147 -9.59 -16.12 13.74
CA ASN A 147 -10.84 -15.69 14.39
C ASN A 147 -12.11 -16.28 13.72
N GLY A 148 -12.05 -17.53 13.26
CA GLY A 148 -13.14 -18.19 12.57
C GLY A 148 -13.30 -17.86 11.07
N TYR A 149 -12.51 -16.97 10.51
CA TYR A 149 -12.55 -16.57 9.10
C TYR A 149 -11.52 -17.34 8.26
N PRO A 150 -11.95 -18.13 7.27
CA PRO A 150 -11.02 -18.78 6.33
C PRO A 150 -10.49 -17.77 5.31
N ILE A 151 -9.18 -17.75 5.12
CA ILE A 151 -8.49 -16.86 4.20
C ILE A 151 -7.20 -17.48 3.70
N GLN A 152 -6.78 -17.09 2.51
CA GLN A 152 -5.41 -17.33 2.02
C GLN A 152 -4.52 -16.19 2.52
N ALA A 153 -3.61 -16.50 3.42
CA ALA A 153 -2.76 -15.54 4.10
C ALA A 153 -1.49 -16.20 4.67
N SER A 154 -0.61 -15.39 5.24
CA SER A 154 0.59 -15.87 5.92
C SER A 154 0.23 -16.64 7.20
N MET A 155 1.18 -17.46 7.69
CA MET A 155 1.04 -18.18 8.96
C MET A 155 1.00 -17.25 10.18
N PHE A 156 1.46 -16.00 10.03
CA PHE A 156 1.47 -14.97 11.07
C PHE A 156 0.34 -13.96 10.92
N TYR A 157 -0.89 -14.38 10.65
CA TYR A 157 -2.03 -13.54 10.33
C TYR A 157 -2.01 -12.95 8.91
N THR A 158 -2.82 -11.91 8.69
CA THR A 158 -3.07 -11.35 7.36
C THR A 158 -2.23 -10.12 7.04
N GLY A 159 -1.39 -9.69 7.99
CA GLY A 159 -0.64 -8.45 7.89
C GLY A 159 -1.49 -7.19 8.16
N PRO A 160 -0.91 -6.01 7.93
CA PRO A 160 -1.58 -4.72 8.11
C PRO A 160 -2.69 -4.48 7.08
N LEU A 161 -3.60 -3.55 7.39
CA LEU A 161 -4.74 -3.28 6.51
C LEU A 161 -4.39 -2.53 5.24
N PHE A 162 -3.28 -1.82 5.18
CA PHE A 162 -2.89 -1.16 3.92
C PHE A 162 -2.68 -2.14 2.76
N PHE A 163 -2.43 -3.42 3.04
CA PHE A 163 -2.37 -4.47 2.02
C PHE A 163 -3.66 -4.59 1.18
N VAL A 164 -4.80 -4.23 1.77
CA VAL A 164 -6.10 -4.26 1.07
C VAL A 164 -6.59 -2.87 0.66
N HIS A 165 -5.77 -1.83 0.85
CA HIS A 165 -6.13 -0.46 0.49
C HIS A 165 -5.31 0.07 -0.68
N TYR A 166 -3.98 0.11 -0.58
CA TYR A 166 -3.14 0.88 -1.51
C TYR A 166 -3.30 0.45 -2.96
N SER A 167 -3.13 -0.82 -3.28
CA SER A 167 -3.33 -1.32 -4.65
C SER A 167 -4.76 -1.14 -5.16
N PHE A 168 -5.74 -1.03 -4.27
CA PHE A 168 -7.15 -0.96 -4.64
C PHE A 168 -7.71 0.47 -4.72
N ILE A 169 -6.84 1.46 -4.68
CA ILE A 169 -7.17 2.84 -5.06
C ILE A 169 -7.48 2.91 -6.57
N GLY A 170 -6.70 2.20 -7.39
CA GLY A 170 -6.83 2.17 -8.84
C GLY A 170 -7.35 0.84 -9.41
N LEU A 171 -7.34 -0.24 -8.63
CA LEU A 171 -7.81 -1.55 -9.05
C LEU A 171 -9.16 -1.89 -8.40
N ASP A 172 -10.17 -2.24 -9.19
CA ASP A 172 -11.47 -2.69 -8.66
C ASP A 172 -11.41 -4.18 -8.25
N PRO A 173 -11.33 -4.49 -6.94
CA PRO A 173 -11.21 -5.88 -6.48
C PRO A 173 -12.45 -6.74 -6.78
N LYS A 174 -13.60 -6.14 -7.13
CA LYS A 174 -14.82 -6.87 -7.53
C LYS A 174 -14.66 -7.55 -8.87
N GLN A 175 -13.77 -7.03 -9.72
CA GLN A 175 -13.50 -7.55 -11.06
C GLN A 175 -12.26 -8.45 -11.09
N MET A 176 -11.61 -8.70 -9.94
CA MET A 176 -10.31 -9.37 -9.88
C MET A 176 -10.41 -10.75 -9.24
N SER A 177 -9.87 -11.74 -9.95
CA SER A 177 -9.59 -13.09 -9.46
C SER A 177 -8.41 -13.68 -10.23
N ASP A 178 -7.79 -14.70 -9.70
CA ASP A 178 -6.76 -15.49 -10.37
C ASP A 178 -6.84 -16.96 -9.94
N ASP A 179 -5.87 -17.76 -10.36
CA ASP A 179 -5.81 -19.19 -10.07
C ASP A 179 -5.59 -19.47 -8.56
N TYR A 180 -5.20 -18.47 -7.77
CA TYR A 180 -4.85 -18.58 -6.34
C TYR A 180 -5.95 -18.01 -5.45
N VAL A 181 -6.56 -16.88 -5.83
CA VAL A 181 -7.68 -16.26 -5.10
C VAL A 181 -8.97 -16.44 -5.90
N THR A 182 -9.40 -17.70 -6.03
CA THR A 182 -10.53 -18.11 -6.87
C THR A 182 -11.88 -17.53 -6.46
N ARG A 183 -12.03 -17.14 -5.19
CA ARG A 183 -13.22 -16.44 -4.67
C ARG A 183 -13.25 -14.95 -4.98
N GLY A 184 -12.17 -14.43 -5.60
CA GLY A 184 -12.00 -13.03 -5.93
C GLY A 184 -11.42 -12.18 -4.80
N TYR A 185 -10.72 -11.14 -5.20
CA TYR A 185 -10.00 -10.26 -4.27
C TYR A 185 -10.93 -9.40 -3.41
N TRP A 186 -12.15 -9.11 -3.88
CA TRP A 186 -13.15 -8.45 -3.03
C TRP A 186 -13.47 -9.26 -1.76
N VAL A 187 -13.77 -10.54 -1.92
CA VAL A 187 -14.08 -11.42 -0.78
C VAL A 187 -12.87 -11.54 0.15
N ARG A 188 -11.67 -11.66 -0.42
CA ARG A 188 -10.44 -11.72 0.36
C ARG A 188 -10.22 -10.44 1.18
N ASN A 189 -10.39 -9.27 0.58
CA ASN A 189 -10.18 -7.98 1.25
C ASN A 189 -11.21 -7.74 2.36
N VAL A 190 -12.48 -8.06 2.12
CA VAL A 190 -13.51 -8.05 3.17
C VAL A 190 -13.12 -8.98 4.33
N THR A 191 -12.68 -10.20 4.02
CA THR A 191 -12.29 -11.18 5.03
C THR A 191 -11.07 -10.70 5.84
N GLN A 192 -10.05 -10.15 5.21
CA GLN A 192 -8.88 -9.60 5.89
C GLN A 192 -9.26 -8.44 6.82
N THR A 193 -10.14 -7.55 6.38
CA THR A 193 -10.65 -6.45 7.21
C THR A 193 -11.39 -6.98 8.44
N LEU A 194 -12.24 -8.00 8.27
CA LEU A 194 -12.95 -8.63 9.38
C LEU A 194 -12.01 -9.33 10.37
N ILE A 195 -10.96 -9.99 9.89
CA ILE A 195 -9.93 -10.63 10.73
C ILE A 195 -9.19 -9.58 11.56
N ASN A 196 -8.74 -8.48 10.96
CA ASN A 196 -8.05 -7.40 11.67
C ASN A 196 -8.94 -6.81 12.77
N ARG A 197 -10.22 -6.58 12.46
CA ARG A 197 -11.20 -6.12 13.44
C ARG A 197 -11.45 -7.17 14.53
N ALA A 198 -11.64 -8.43 14.19
CA ALA A 198 -11.88 -9.51 15.15
C ALA A 198 -10.67 -9.72 16.07
N TYR A 199 -9.44 -9.62 15.54
CA TYR A 199 -8.24 -9.60 16.37
C TYR A 199 -8.31 -8.52 17.44
N CYS A 200 -8.62 -7.28 17.07
CA CYS A 200 -8.73 -6.16 18.00
C CYS A 200 -9.78 -6.41 19.09
N LEU A 201 -10.88 -7.08 18.78
CA LEU A 201 -12.00 -7.28 19.70
C LEU A 201 -11.86 -8.51 20.60
N GLU A 202 -11.25 -9.57 20.10
CA GLU A 202 -11.33 -10.91 20.68
C GLU A 202 -9.98 -11.45 21.15
N THR A 203 -8.88 -11.04 20.49
CA THR A 203 -7.57 -11.67 20.66
C THR A 203 -6.53 -10.72 21.29
N ALA A 204 -6.56 -9.43 20.91
CA ALA A 204 -5.59 -8.45 21.38
C ALA A 204 -5.59 -8.32 22.92
N PRO A 205 -4.45 -7.96 23.53
CA PRO A 205 -4.38 -7.68 24.96
C PRO A 205 -5.43 -6.65 25.40
N LYS A 206 -6.17 -6.93 26.47
CA LYS A 206 -7.26 -6.06 26.96
C LYS A 206 -6.78 -4.66 27.35
N GLU A 207 -5.53 -4.55 27.78
CA GLU A 207 -4.86 -3.28 28.09
C GLU A 207 -4.70 -2.36 26.87
N ASN A 208 -4.75 -2.86 25.64
CA ASN A 208 -4.73 -2.07 24.42
C ASN A 208 -6.03 -1.25 24.25
N ARG A 209 -7.11 -1.64 24.95
CA ARG A 209 -8.39 -0.94 25.01
C ARG A 209 -9.09 -0.84 23.66
N TYR A 210 -8.80 -1.78 22.74
CA TYR A 210 -9.52 -1.88 21.47
C TYR A 210 -10.99 -2.19 21.68
N SER A 211 -11.84 -1.78 20.74
CA SER A 211 -13.28 -1.96 20.83
C SER A 211 -13.94 -1.89 19.46
N GLN A 212 -15.26 -2.01 19.41
CA GLN A 212 -16.04 -1.91 18.18
C GLN A 212 -15.81 -0.58 17.42
N VAL A 213 -15.36 0.46 18.08
CA VAL A 213 -15.11 1.80 17.55
C VAL A 213 -13.62 2.21 17.62
N TYR A 214 -12.74 1.30 18.05
CA TYR A 214 -11.28 1.49 18.13
C TYR A 214 -10.58 0.24 17.60
N TRP A 215 -10.47 0.14 16.30
CA TRP A 215 -9.81 -0.94 15.59
C TRP A 215 -9.16 -0.42 14.30
N GLY A 216 -8.34 -1.22 13.68
CA GLY A 216 -7.65 -0.89 12.43
C GLY A 216 -6.15 -0.80 12.65
N LEU A 217 -5.45 -1.93 12.45
CA LEU A 217 -4.00 -2.03 12.50
C LEU A 217 -3.45 -1.91 11.09
N THR A 218 -2.59 -0.92 10.89
CA THR A 218 -1.90 -0.65 9.62
C THR A 218 -0.56 0.03 9.89
N ALA A 219 0.22 0.28 8.85
CA ALA A 219 1.39 1.14 8.95
C ALA A 219 0.95 2.53 9.39
N SER A 220 1.52 3.04 10.47
CA SER A 220 1.17 4.33 11.05
C SER A 220 2.21 4.81 12.05
N ASP A 221 2.07 6.05 12.49
CA ASP A 221 2.79 6.53 13.65
C ASP A 221 2.43 5.70 14.90
N ILE A 222 3.42 5.47 15.73
CA ILE A 222 3.26 4.92 17.08
C ILE A 222 3.94 5.85 18.10
N GLN A 223 3.69 5.64 19.38
CA GLN A 223 4.42 6.39 20.40
C GLN A 223 5.93 6.16 20.27
N GLY A 224 6.65 7.19 19.84
CA GLY A 224 8.12 7.16 19.68
C GLY A 224 8.65 6.69 18.32
N GLY A 225 7.79 6.51 17.31
CA GLY A 225 8.25 6.11 15.98
C GLY A 225 7.14 5.84 14.99
N TYR A 226 7.45 4.99 14.01
CA TYR A 226 6.56 4.51 12.96
C TYR A 226 6.74 3.00 12.77
N THR A 227 5.66 2.28 12.52
CA THR A 227 5.72 0.84 12.24
C THR A 227 4.51 0.34 11.44
N ALA A 228 4.68 -0.77 10.73
CA ALA A 228 3.59 -1.49 10.10
C ALA A 228 2.86 -2.37 11.15
N SER A 229 1.94 -1.75 11.90
CA SER A 229 1.15 -2.45 12.92
C SER A 229 0.21 -3.47 12.27
N ALA A 230 0.18 -4.67 12.84
CA ALA A 230 -0.62 -5.81 12.37
C ALA A 230 -0.97 -6.70 13.57
N PRO A 231 -1.85 -7.71 13.43
CA PRO A 231 -2.14 -8.65 14.52
C PRO A 231 -0.91 -9.36 15.09
N ASP A 232 0.11 -9.62 14.28
CA ASP A 232 1.39 -10.23 14.69
C ASP A 232 2.48 -9.19 15.01
N ASN A 233 2.18 -7.90 14.88
CA ASN A 233 3.05 -6.76 15.20
C ASN A 233 2.24 -5.65 15.87
N ASP A 234 1.61 -5.96 17.01
CA ASP A 234 0.68 -5.05 17.70
C ASP A 234 1.41 -4.13 18.68
N HIS A 235 1.31 -2.84 18.44
CA HIS A 235 1.91 -1.76 19.27
C HIS A 235 0.88 -0.99 20.11
N ALA A 236 -0.29 -1.57 20.39
CA ALA A 236 -1.37 -0.93 21.12
C ALA A 236 -1.84 0.40 20.49
N THR A 237 -1.69 0.53 19.18
CA THR A 237 -2.01 1.73 18.42
C THR A 237 -2.94 1.37 17.25
N VAL A 238 -3.97 2.16 17.04
CA VAL A 238 -4.88 2.04 15.90
C VAL A 238 -4.79 3.27 15.02
N ALA A 239 -4.95 3.07 13.73
CA ALA A 239 -5.05 4.13 12.75
C ALA A 239 -6.53 4.32 12.34
N PRO A 240 -7.14 5.50 12.59
CA PRO A 240 -8.47 5.79 12.08
C PRO A 240 -8.57 5.62 10.56
N THR A 241 -7.51 5.99 9.86
CA THR A 241 -7.41 5.84 8.40
C THR A 241 -7.63 4.41 7.95
N ALA A 242 -7.07 3.42 8.64
CA ALA A 242 -7.26 2.01 8.31
C ALA A 242 -8.73 1.56 8.39
N ALA A 243 -9.43 1.95 9.45
CA ALA A 243 -10.85 1.65 9.60
C ALA A 243 -11.70 2.40 8.57
N LEU A 244 -11.37 3.65 8.24
CA LEU A 244 -12.12 4.47 7.29
C LEU A 244 -11.87 4.03 5.84
N SER A 245 -10.63 3.73 5.47
CA SER A 245 -10.29 3.18 4.15
C SER A 245 -10.91 1.81 3.90
N SER A 246 -11.33 1.12 4.96
CA SER A 246 -12.10 -0.12 4.88
C SER A 246 -13.61 0.12 4.64
N MET A 247 -14.07 1.36 4.48
CA MET A 247 -15.48 1.68 4.24
C MET A 247 -16.12 0.87 3.08
N PRO A 248 -15.45 0.66 1.94
CA PRO A 248 -16.00 -0.17 0.87
C PRO A 248 -16.26 -1.61 1.31
N TYR A 249 -15.41 -2.16 2.18
CA TYR A 249 -15.46 -3.56 2.63
C TYR A 249 -16.38 -3.80 3.82
N THR A 250 -16.37 -2.86 4.77
CA THR A 250 -17.09 -2.98 6.06
C THR A 250 -17.80 -1.68 6.43
N PRO A 251 -18.75 -1.18 5.61
CA PRO A 251 -19.30 0.17 5.76
C PRO A 251 -19.91 0.43 7.13
N GLN A 252 -20.60 -0.56 7.71
CA GLN A 252 -21.24 -0.39 9.03
C GLN A 252 -20.21 -0.19 10.14
N TYR A 253 -19.13 -0.98 10.14
CA TYR A 253 -18.09 -0.90 11.19
C TYR A 253 -17.21 0.34 11.01
N SER A 254 -16.88 0.68 9.79
CA SER A 254 -16.11 1.88 9.45
C SER A 254 -16.89 3.16 9.83
N MET A 255 -18.20 3.20 9.54
CA MET A 255 -19.06 4.32 9.92
C MET A 255 -19.17 4.51 11.45
N GLN A 256 -19.17 3.42 12.23
CA GLN A 256 -19.13 3.51 13.69
C GLN A 256 -17.85 4.16 14.20
N VAL A 257 -16.70 3.85 13.59
CA VAL A 257 -15.41 4.50 13.92
C VAL A 257 -15.47 5.97 13.56
N LEU A 258 -15.88 6.32 12.35
CA LEU A 258 -16.01 7.71 11.90
C LEU A 258 -16.88 8.54 12.86
N TRP A 259 -18.08 8.03 13.15
CA TRP A 259 -19.03 8.69 14.04
C TRP A 259 -18.44 8.92 15.43
N ASN A 260 -17.76 7.91 15.98
CA ASN A 260 -17.16 8.00 17.30
C ASN A 260 -16.00 9.01 17.36
N ILE A 261 -15.10 8.98 16.36
CA ILE A 261 -13.97 9.93 16.30
C ILE A 261 -14.50 11.37 16.16
N TYR A 262 -15.44 11.59 15.26
CA TYR A 262 -15.97 12.92 14.98
C TYR A 262 -16.73 13.51 16.17
N ASN A 263 -17.52 12.71 16.89
CA ASN A 263 -18.33 13.22 18.00
C ASN A 263 -17.61 13.24 19.34
N ASN A 264 -16.73 12.27 19.62
CA ASN A 264 -16.15 12.09 20.94
C ASN A 264 -14.67 12.51 21.02
N TYR A 265 -13.95 12.51 19.91
CA TYR A 265 -12.52 12.75 19.85
C TYR A 265 -12.10 13.81 18.84
N ARG A 266 -13.03 14.57 18.27
CA ARG A 266 -12.76 15.57 17.24
C ARG A 266 -11.62 16.51 17.61
N ASN A 267 -11.59 17.00 18.84
CA ASN A 267 -10.57 17.95 19.30
C ASN A 267 -9.15 17.35 19.40
N LYS A 268 -9.03 16.00 19.45
CA LYS A 268 -7.76 15.27 19.56
C LYS A 268 -7.37 14.59 18.26
N MET A 269 -8.35 14.18 17.45
CA MET A 269 -8.16 13.26 16.33
C MET A 269 -8.57 13.81 14.97
N TRP A 270 -9.04 15.06 14.90
CA TRP A 270 -9.54 15.62 13.63
C TRP A 270 -8.93 16.98 13.35
N GLY A 271 -8.25 17.13 12.25
CA GLY A 271 -7.64 18.37 11.79
C GLY A 271 -8.12 18.82 10.43
N LEU A 272 -7.29 19.60 9.72
CA LEU A 272 -7.66 20.23 8.46
C LEU A 272 -7.96 19.23 7.35
N TYR A 273 -7.27 18.10 7.32
CA TYR A 273 -7.36 17.10 6.25
C TYR A 273 -8.10 15.82 6.69
N GLY A 274 -8.87 15.89 7.75
CA GLY A 274 -9.59 14.72 8.28
C GLY A 274 -8.98 14.19 9.58
N PRO A 275 -9.11 12.89 9.86
CA PRO A 275 -8.53 12.31 11.07
C PRO A 275 -7.00 12.34 11.02
N TYR A 276 -6.37 12.57 12.17
CA TYR A 276 -4.94 12.35 12.30
C TYR A 276 -4.60 10.86 12.16
N ASP A 277 -3.32 10.59 11.93
CA ASP A 277 -2.82 9.30 11.52
C ASP A 277 -3.15 8.16 12.49
N ALA A 278 -2.79 8.30 13.76
CA ALA A 278 -2.91 7.21 14.71
C ALA A 278 -3.15 7.67 16.16
N PHE A 279 -3.59 6.75 17.02
CA PHE A 279 -3.70 6.98 18.45
C PHE A 279 -3.63 5.69 19.26
N SER A 280 -3.28 5.82 20.55
CA SER A 280 -3.29 4.74 21.52
C SER A 280 -4.02 5.16 22.80
N LEU A 281 -5.11 4.45 23.12
CA LEU A 281 -5.82 4.66 24.39
C LEU A 281 -5.08 4.05 25.59
N ARG A 282 -4.25 3.05 25.35
CA ARG A 282 -3.39 2.46 26.38
C ARG A 282 -2.40 3.48 26.94
N TYR A 283 -1.81 4.29 26.04
CA TYR A 283 -0.78 5.26 26.39
C TYR A 283 -1.29 6.71 26.48
N ASP A 284 -2.60 6.95 26.29
CA ASP A 284 -3.20 8.29 26.12
C ASP A 284 -2.42 9.16 25.13
N TRP A 285 -2.00 8.54 24.02
CA TRP A 285 -1.18 9.17 22.99
C TRP A 285 -2.00 9.37 21.70
N PHE A 286 -1.80 10.51 21.04
CA PHE A 286 -2.48 10.90 19.82
C PHE A 286 -1.46 11.53 18.87
N ALA A 287 -1.38 11.02 17.64
CA ALA A 287 -0.61 11.65 16.57
C ALA A 287 -1.21 13.01 16.19
N ASN A 288 -0.37 13.91 15.69
CA ASN A 288 -0.78 15.20 15.11
C ASN A 288 -0.30 15.34 13.64
N SER A 289 -0.04 14.20 13.01
CA SER A 289 0.47 14.04 11.66
C SER A 289 -0.60 13.51 10.72
N TYR A 290 -0.32 13.59 9.43
CA TYR A 290 -1.07 12.93 8.35
C TYR A 290 -0.10 12.18 7.47
N LEU A 291 -0.45 10.98 7.07
CA LEU A 291 0.23 10.24 6.01
C LEU A 291 -0.64 10.27 4.76
N ALA A 292 -0.11 10.84 3.69
CA ALA A 292 -0.90 11.06 2.47
C ALA A 292 -1.43 9.76 1.87
N ILE A 293 -0.61 8.70 1.91
CA ILE A 293 -0.99 7.39 1.38
C ILE A 293 -2.12 6.73 2.18
N ASP A 294 -2.24 7.03 3.48
CA ASP A 294 -3.32 6.52 4.33
C ASP A 294 -4.59 7.35 4.23
N GLN A 295 -4.47 8.64 3.87
CA GLN A 295 -5.62 9.53 3.67
C GLN A 295 -6.30 9.31 2.30
N LEU A 296 -5.52 8.96 1.26
CA LEU A 296 -6.03 8.82 -0.10
C LEU A 296 -7.14 7.77 -0.26
N PRO A 297 -7.12 6.60 0.41
CA PRO A 297 -8.17 5.59 0.29
C PRO A 297 -9.50 5.98 0.97
N ILE A 298 -9.53 7.03 1.82
CA ILE A 298 -10.74 7.51 2.47
C ILE A 298 -11.60 8.33 1.49
#